data_50795e017b49a01a65079706cc15b1dd
#
_entry.id   50795e017b49a01a65079706cc15b1dd
#
_cell.length_a   1.000
_cell.length_b   1.000
_cell.length_c   1.000
_cell.angle_alpha   90.00
_cell.angle_beta   90.00
_cell.angle_gamma   90.00
#
_symmetry.space_group_name_H-M   'P 1'
#
loop_
_entity.id
_entity.type
_entity.pdbx_description
1 polymer ?
#
loop_
_entity_poly.entity_id
_entity_poly.type
_entity_poly.pdbx_seq_one_letter_code
_entity_poly.pdbx_strand_id
1 'polypeptide(L)'
;MSGERVADWQCELLLWGARQRRMKWAWGETDCGTLMRQGLEVVFGHPLMDISYTSREEAQAWMKDMGTSASKYFERCGAVRQPVSELHGGDVIVRPGMANGMPRLALALDDEVLITSDPVQGPHWIGVKDLRRRARAYRFDA
;
A
#
# COMPACT_ATOMS: atom_id res chain seq x y z
N MET A 1 12.92 -8.74 -10.87
CA MET A 1 13.39 -8.71 -9.47
C MET A 1 12.93 -7.45 -8.80
N SER A 2 12.54 -7.52 -7.55
CA SER A 2 12.21 -6.32 -6.81
C SER A 2 13.43 -5.40 -6.71
N GLY A 3 14.61 -5.98 -6.61
CA GLY A 3 15.86 -5.29 -6.85
C GLY A 3 16.13 -4.07 -5.98
N GLU A 4 17.01 -3.21 -6.48
CA GLU A 4 17.45 -2.04 -5.75
C GLU A 4 16.38 -0.94 -5.74
N ARG A 5 16.34 -0.20 -4.65
CA ARG A 5 15.54 1.00 -4.57
C ARG A 5 16.20 2.13 -5.36
N VAL A 6 15.39 3.01 -5.96
CA VAL A 6 15.93 4.16 -6.69
C VAL A 6 16.68 5.10 -5.75
N ALA A 7 17.60 5.92 -6.32
CA ALA A 7 18.31 6.92 -5.53
C ALA A 7 17.33 7.89 -4.87
N ASP A 8 17.61 8.28 -3.65
CA ASP A 8 16.80 9.22 -2.86
C ASP A 8 15.34 8.78 -2.67
N TRP A 9 15.08 7.47 -2.70
CA TRP A 9 13.73 6.94 -2.62
C TRP A 9 12.98 7.39 -1.36
N GLN A 10 13.67 7.57 -0.22
CA GLN A 10 13.02 8.04 1.01
C GLN A 10 12.42 9.42 0.82
N CYS A 11 13.18 10.34 0.26
CA CYS A 11 12.71 11.69 -0.03
C CYS A 11 11.59 11.69 -1.07
N GLU A 12 11.78 10.95 -2.14
CA GLU A 12 10.78 10.85 -3.21
C GLU A 12 9.46 10.27 -2.71
N LEU A 13 9.52 9.26 -1.84
CA LEU A 13 8.33 8.65 -1.26
C LEU A 13 7.56 9.64 -0.38
N LEU A 14 8.24 10.39 0.47
CA LEU A 14 7.61 11.41 1.30
C LEU A 14 6.98 12.53 0.47
N LEU A 15 7.65 12.99 -0.56
CA LEU A 15 7.12 14.01 -1.47
C LEU A 15 5.90 13.50 -2.22
N TRP A 16 5.95 12.28 -2.72
CA TRP A 16 4.82 11.64 -3.36
C TRP A 16 3.62 11.55 -2.41
N GLY A 17 3.86 11.07 -1.17
CA GLY A 17 2.82 10.97 -0.15
C GLY A 17 2.19 12.32 0.21
N ALA A 18 2.99 13.37 0.25
CA ALA A 18 2.49 14.73 0.50
C ALA A 18 1.60 15.21 -0.64
N ARG A 19 1.95 14.90 -1.89
CA ARG A 19 1.11 15.24 -3.05
C ARG A 19 -0.22 14.51 -3.01
N GLN A 20 -0.21 13.23 -2.64
CA GLN A 20 -1.42 12.41 -2.62
C GLN A 20 -2.46 12.93 -1.60
N ARG A 21 -2.03 13.52 -0.50
CA ARG A 21 -2.95 14.07 0.51
C ARG A 21 -3.87 15.16 -0.03
N ARG A 22 -3.52 15.77 -1.16
CA ARG A 22 -4.30 16.82 -1.79
C ARG A 22 -5.32 16.29 -2.80
N MET A 23 -5.26 15.00 -3.08
CA MET A 23 -6.12 14.36 -4.07
C MET A 23 -7.44 13.91 -3.42
N LYS A 24 -8.49 13.84 -4.24
CA LYS A 24 -9.75 13.23 -3.84
C LYS A 24 -9.69 11.73 -4.07
N TRP A 25 -10.50 10.99 -3.34
CA TRP A 25 -10.60 9.56 -3.53
C TRP A 25 -11.23 9.23 -4.89
N ALA A 26 -10.65 8.27 -5.59
CA ALA A 26 -11.20 7.72 -6.84
C ALA A 26 -10.66 6.31 -7.07
N TRP A 27 -11.53 5.41 -7.54
CA TRP A 27 -11.10 4.06 -7.91
C TRP A 27 -10.05 4.10 -9.02
N GLY A 28 -9.00 3.29 -8.85
CA GLY A 28 -7.92 3.18 -9.83
C GLY A 28 -6.95 4.37 -9.82
N GLU A 29 -7.15 5.34 -8.96
CA GLU A 29 -6.28 6.51 -8.85
C GLU A 29 -5.75 6.70 -7.43
N THR A 30 -6.65 6.79 -6.45
CA THR A 30 -6.31 7.12 -5.07
C THR A 30 -6.94 6.19 -4.04
N ASP A 31 -7.50 5.07 -4.45
CA ASP A 31 -7.92 4.03 -3.52
C ASP A 31 -6.67 3.39 -2.88
N CYS A 32 -6.82 2.78 -1.72
CA CYS A 32 -5.66 2.33 -0.95
C CYS A 32 -4.78 1.31 -1.68
N GLY A 33 -5.36 0.40 -2.45
CA GLY A 33 -4.58 -0.57 -3.23
C GLY A 33 -3.76 0.09 -4.34
N THR A 34 -4.36 1.03 -5.05
CA THR A 34 -3.68 1.77 -6.12
C THR A 34 -2.59 2.67 -5.55
N LEU A 35 -2.86 3.36 -4.44
CA LEU A 35 -1.84 4.18 -3.77
C LEU A 35 -0.66 3.34 -3.33
N MET A 36 -0.91 2.20 -2.71
CA MET A 36 0.14 1.30 -2.27
C MET A 36 1.01 0.87 -3.45
N ARG A 37 0.41 0.46 -4.56
CA ARG A 37 1.13 0.09 -5.78
C ARG A 37 1.97 1.25 -6.31
N GLN A 38 1.38 2.43 -6.44
CA GLN A 38 2.07 3.62 -6.95
C GLN A 38 3.25 4.01 -6.06
N GLY A 39 3.07 3.97 -4.74
CA GLY A 39 4.14 4.28 -3.79
C GLY A 39 5.31 3.31 -3.91
N LEU A 40 5.04 2.03 -4.10
CA LEU A 40 6.09 1.03 -4.35
C LEU A 40 6.82 1.30 -5.67
N GLU A 41 6.11 1.75 -6.70
CA GLU A 41 6.76 2.14 -7.96
C GLU A 41 7.68 3.34 -7.77
N VAL A 42 7.35 4.26 -6.88
CA VAL A 42 8.25 5.38 -6.51
C VAL A 42 9.53 4.84 -5.88
N VAL A 43 9.41 3.86 -4.99
CA VAL A 43 10.56 3.27 -4.28
C VAL A 43 11.48 2.49 -5.21
N PHE A 44 10.93 1.66 -6.07
CA PHE A 44 11.69 0.70 -6.89
C PHE A 44 11.86 1.10 -8.35
N GLY A 45 11.13 2.09 -8.82
CA GLY A 45 11.23 2.56 -10.20
C GLY A 45 10.57 1.68 -11.25
N HIS A 46 9.87 0.63 -10.83
CA HIS A 46 9.14 -0.26 -11.72
C HIS A 46 7.99 -0.94 -10.98
N PRO A 47 6.97 -1.46 -11.70
CA PRO A 47 5.87 -2.17 -11.06
C PRO A 47 6.32 -3.47 -10.37
N LEU A 48 5.80 -3.71 -9.17
CA LEU A 48 5.99 -4.98 -8.46
C LEU A 48 4.74 -5.86 -8.50
N MET A 49 3.61 -5.27 -8.86
CA MET A 49 2.31 -5.93 -8.82
C MET A 49 1.47 -5.46 -10.01
N ASP A 50 0.48 -6.28 -10.37
CA ASP A 50 -0.41 -6.03 -11.50
C ASP A 50 -1.78 -5.46 -11.06
N ILE A 51 -1.84 -4.81 -9.91
CA ILE A 51 -3.08 -4.18 -9.43
C ILE A 51 -3.52 -3.14 -10.46
N SER A 52 -4.65 -3.40 -11.11
CA SER A 52 -5.16 -2.56 -12.19
C SER A 52 -6.67 -2.68 -12.25
N TYR A 53 -7.37 -1.68 -11.72
CA TYR A 53 -8.82 -1.58 -11.78
C TYR A 53 -9.22 -0.11 -11.71
N THR A 54 -10.39 0.21 -12.29
CA THR A 54 -10.86 1.60 -12.35
C THR A 54 -12.26 1.78 -11.75
N SER A 55 -12.82 0.70 -11.19
CA SER A 55 -14.13 0.74 -10.55
C SER A 55 -14.18 -0.26 -9.41
N ARG A 56 -15.21 -0.14 -8.55
CA ARG A 56 -15.46 -1.08 -7.48
C ARG A 56 -15.67 -2.49 -8.04
N GLU A 57 -16.44 -2.60 -9.10
CA GLU A 57 -16.75 -3.88 -9.73
C GLU A 57 -15.49 -4.56 -10.27
N GLU A 58 -14.62 -3.80 -10.94
CA GLU A 58 -13.35 -4.33 -11.42
C GLU A 58 -12.43 -4.72 -10.26
N ALA A 59 -12.41 -3.94 -9.18
CA ALA A 59 -11.60 -4.25 -8.00
C ALA A 59 -12.06 -5.55 -7.36
N GLN A 60 -13.37 -5.74 -7.21
CA GLN A 60 -13.93 -6.97 -6.65
C GLN A 60 -13.68 -8.18 -7.54
N ALA A 61 -13.78 -7.99 -8.86
CA ALA A 61 -13.46 -9.04 -9.83
C ALA A 61 -11.98 -9.43 -9.74
N TRP A 62 -11.10 -8.45 -9.65
CA TRP A 62 -9.67 -8.68 -9.49
C TRP A 62 -9.36 -9.49 -8.23
N MET A 63 -9.99 -9.13 -7.10
CA MET A 63 -9.85 -9.86 -5.84
C MET A 63 -10.32 -11.30 -5.96
N LYS A 64 -11.44 -11.51 -6.63
CA LYS A 64 -12.00 -12.86 -6.85
C LYS A 64 -11.09 -13.71 -7.72
N ASP A 65 -10.57 -13.12 -8.81
CA ASP A 65 -9.68 -13.83 -9.73
C ASP A 65 -8.34 -14.16 -9.07
N MET A 66 -7.87 -13.30 -8.18
CA MET A 66 -6.67 -13.55 -7.40
C MET A 66 -6.82 -14.77 -6.48
N GLY A 67 -8.02 -15.02 -5.96
CA GLY A 67 -8.39 -16.24 -5.25
C GLY A 67 -7.72 -16.42 -3.89
N THR A 68 -7.18 -15.37 -3.29
CA THR A 68 -6.45 -15.48 -2.03
C THR A 68 -6.53 -14.19 -1.22
N SER A 69 -5.95 -14.19 -0.02
CA SER A 69 -5.89 -13.00 0.82
C SER A 69 -4.83 -12.01 0.31
N ALA A 70 -4.97 -10.74 0.70
CA ALA A 70 -3.97 -9.73 0.39
C ALA A 70 -2.58 -10.13 0.89
N SER A 71 -2.50 -10.67 2.11
CA SER A 71 -1.24 -11.16 2.67
C SER A 71 -0.55 -12.19 1.80
N LYS A 72 -1.29 -13.19 1.34
CA LYS A 72 -0.73 -14.23 0.48
C LYS A 72 -0.35 -13.68 -0.88
N TYR A 73 -1.13 -12.75 -1.41
CA TYR A 73 -0.79 -12.09 -2.67
C TYR A 73 0.55 -11.37 -2.58
N PHE A 74 0.77 -10.59 -1.50
CA PHE A 74 2.04 -9.89 -1.31
C PHE A 74 3.21 -10.86 -1.19
N GLU A 75 3.03 -11.97 -0.48
CA GLU A 75 4.06 -13.00 -0.38
C GLU A 75 4.38 -13.63 -1.73
N ARG A 76 3.39 -13.86 -2.57
CA ARG A 76 3.59 -14.33 -3.95
C ARG A 76 4.39 -13.32 -4.79
N CYS A 77 4.22 -12.03 -4.52
CA CYS A 77 4.96 -10.97 -5.21
C CYS A 77 6.37 -10.78 -4.63
N GLY A 78 6.77 -11.58 -3.65
CA GLY A 78 8.11 -11.54 -3.09
C GLY A 78 8.26 -10.79 -1.78
N ALA A 79 7.16 -10.35 -1.18
CA ALA A 79 7.21 -9.64 0.10
C ALA A 79 7.44 -10.61 1.25
N VAL A 80 8.15 -10.15 2.27
CA VAL A 80 8.44 -10.90 3.50
C VAL A 80 7.81 -10.19 4.68
N ARG A 81 7.15 -10.95 5.55
CA ARG A 81 6.49 -10.40 6.72
C ARG A 81 7.48 -9.77 7.67
N GLN A 82 7.11 -8.62 8.22
CA GLN A 82 7.91 -7.85 9.18
C GLN A 82 7.10 -7.59 10.45
N PRO A 83 7.76 -7.46 11.61
CA PRO A 83 7.07 -6.97 12.81
C PRO A 83 6.59 -5.52 12.59
N VAL A 84 5.37 -5.23 13.03
CA VAL A 84 4.83 -3.86 12.94
C VAL A 84 5.67 -2.87 13.75
N SER A 85 6.36 -3.34 14.78
CA SER A 85 7.27 -2.52 15.60
C SER A 85 8.55 -2.09 14.85
N GLU A 86 8.81 -2.65 13.67
CA GLU A 86 10.04 -2.42 12.92
C GLU A 86 9.74 -1.93 11.50
N LEU A 87 8.75 -1.06 11.34
CA LEU A 87 8.35 -0.54 10.03
C LEU A 87 9.43 0.35 9.42
N HIS A 88 9.63 0.19 8.13
CA HIS A 88 10.47 1.06 7.31
C HIS A 88 9.63 1.64 6.16
N GLY A 89 10.05 2.76 5.63
CA GLY A 89 9.41 3.32 4.42
C GLY A 89 9.34 2.28 3.31
N GLY A 90 8.20 2.20 2.63
CA GLY A 90 7.95 1.20 1.59
C GLY A 90 7.33 -0.10 2.09
N ASP A 91 7.21 -0.30 3.39
CA ASP A 91 6.51 -1.47 3.91
C ASP A 91 5.00 -1.34 3.65
N VAL A 92 4.38 -2.44 3.26
CA VAL A 92 2.94 -2.52 3.01
C VAL A 92 2.26 -3.07 4.26
N ILE A 93 1.17 -2.44 4.65
CA ILE A 93 0.41 -2.83 5.84
C ILE A 93 -0.97 -3.32 5.42
N VAL A 94 -1.32 -4.53 5.86
CA VAL A 94 -2.68 -5.05 5.76
C VAL A 94 -3.36 -4.77 7.10
N ARG A 95 -4.35 -3.89 7.09
CA ARG A 95 -5.09 -3.50 8.27
C ARG A 95 -6.23 -4.49 8.51
N PRO A 96 -6.69 -4.67 9.76
CA PRO A 96 -7.81 -5.59 10.03
C PRO A 96 -9.10 -5.07 9.41
N GLY A 97 -9.93 -6.01 8.96
CA GLY A 97 -11.24 -5.71 8.40
C GLY A 97 -11.21 -5.44 6.91
N MET A 98 -12.39 -5.16 6.39
CA MET A 98 -12.61 -4.86 4.97
C MET A 98 -13.33 -3.52 4.87
N ALA A 99 -13.13 -2.84 3.74
CA ALA A 99 -13.87 -1.62 3.41
C ALA A 99 -14.29 -1.72 1.95
N ASN A 100 -15.59 -1.55 1.68
CA ASN A 100 -16.15 -1.66 0.32
C ASN A 100 -15.83 -3.00 -0.36
N GLY A 101 -15.76 -4.09 0.43
CA GLY A 101 -15.43 -5.42 -0.08
C GLY A 101 -13.95 -5.62 -0.42
N MET A 102 -13.10 -4.70 -0.06
CA MET A 102 -11.67 -4.74 -0.35
C MET A 102 -10.85 -4.73 0.94
N PRO A 103 -9.65 -5.32 0.94
CA PRO A 103 -8.75 -5.23 2.08
C PRO A 103 -8.39 -3.77 2.38
N ARG A 104 -8.20 -3.46 3.65
CA ARG A 104 -7.74 -2.13 4.08
C ARG A 104 -6.21 -2.13 4.06
N LEU A 105 -5.63 -1.33 3.17
CA LEU A 105 -4.20 -1.30 2.96
C LEU A 105 -3.63 0.06 3.33
N ALA A 106 -2.36 0.08 3.73
CA ALA A 106 -1.59 1.30 3.94
C ALA A 106 -0.15 1.07 3.49
N LEU A 107 0.55 2.14 3.22
CA LEU A 107 1.96 2.11 2.84
C LEU A 107 2.75 2.98 3.80
N ALA A 108 3.81 2.43 4.37
CA ALA A 108 4.69 3.21 5.24
C ALA A 108 5.48 4.21 4.40
N LEU A 109 5.40 5.48 4.78
CA LEU A 109 6.20 6.54 4.16
C LEU A 109 7.57 6.66 4.84
N ASP A 110 7.61 6.35 6.11
CA ASP A 110 8.82 6.20 6.91
C ASP A 110 8.50 5.30 8.12
N ASP A 111 9.31 5.32 9.17
CA ASP A 111 9.10 4.48 10.35
C ASP A 111 8.02 4.99 11.31
N GLU A 112 7.46 6.17 11.06
CA GLU A 112 6.46 6.80 11.94
C GLU A 112 5.11 7.02 11.26
N VAL A 113 5.07 7.19 9.95
CA VAL A 113 3.90 7.67 9.21
C VAL A 113 3.57 6.73 8.04
N LEU A 114 2.28 6.46 7.89
CA LEU A 114 1.75 5.69 6.77
C LEU A 114 0.75 6.52 5.98
N ILE A 115 0.59 6.18 4.70
CA ILE A 115 -0.50 6.71 3.88
C ILE A 115 -1.53 5.62 3.62
N THR A 116 -2.79 5.98 3.73
CA THR A 116 -3.92 5.12 3.39
C THR A 116 -4.99 5.98 2.71
N SER A 117 -6.07 5.38 2.29
CA SER A 117 -7.16 6.10 1.63
C SER A 117 -8.49 5.40 1.85
N ASP A 118 -9.56 6.18 1.92
CA ASP A 118 -10.93 5.68 1.93
C ASP A 118 -11.86 6.69 1.25
N PRO A 119 -13.08 6.27 0.85
CA PRO A 119 -13.99 7.17 0.13
C PRO A 119 -14.43 8.41 0.89
N VAL A 120 -14.33 8.40 2.22
CA VAL A 120 -14.76 9.54 3.05
C VAL A 120 -13.67 10.60 3.15
N GLN A 121 -12.45 10.16 3.49
CA GLN A 121 -11.33 11.07 3.72
C GLN A 121 -10.43 11.27 2.51
N GLY A 122 -10.47 10.35 1.54
CA GLY A 122 -9.48 10.30 0.49
C GLY A 122 -8.11 9.89 1.04
N PRO A 123 -7.03 10.14 0.29
CA PRO A 123 -5.68 9.88 0.78
C PRO A 123 -5.36 10.70 2.04
N HIS A 124 -4.87 10.03 3.08
CA HIS A 124 -4.51 10.70 4.32
C HIS A 124 -3.41 9.93 5.05
N TRP A 125 -2.71 10.62 5.94
CA TRP A 125 -1.64 10.01 6.72
C TRP A 125 -2.17 9.55 8.07
N ILE A 126 -1.64 8.41 8.54
CA ILE A 126 -1.90 7.89 9.87
C ILE A 126 -0.56 7.59 10.54
N GLY A 127 -0.53 7.65 11.87
CA GLY A 127 0.68 7.31 12.62
C GLY A 127 0.81 5.81 12.83
N VAL A 128 2.03 5.31 12.87
CA VAL A 128 2.30 3.90 13.18
C VAL A 128 1.68 3.50 14.51
N LYS A 129 1.71 4.40 15.50
CA LYS A 129 1.11 4.18 16.82
C LYS A 129 -0.41 4.00 16.79
N ASP A 130 -1.05 4.40 15.69
CA ASP A 130 -2.50 4.26 15.53
C ASP A 130 -2.89 2.93 14.86
N LEU A 131 -1.91 2.11 14.50
CA LEU A 131 -2.18 0.78 13.96
C LEU A 131 -2.69 -0.14 15.06
N ARG A 132 -3.72 -0.92 14.70
CA ARG A 132 -4.29 -1.91 15.62
C ARG A 132 -3.43 -3.17 15.66
N ARG A 133 -3.55 -3.95 16.75
CA ARG A 133 -2.76 -5.16 17.00
C ARG A 133 -2.76 -6.18 15.86
N ARG A 134 -3.84 -6.25 15.07
CA ARG A 134 -3.99 -7.24 14.00
C ARG A 134 -3.42 -6.77 12.65
N ALA A 135 -2.85 -5.58 12.59
CA ALA A 135 -2.19 -5.12 11.38
C ALA A 135 -0.96 -5.99 11.09
N ARG A 136 -0.73 -6.28 9.81
CA ARG A 136 0.40 -7.09 9.34
C ARG A 136 1.22 -6.28 8.36
N ALA A 137 2.54 -6.34 8.50
CA ALA A 137 3.45 -5.60 7.65
C ALA A 137 4.24 -6.54 6.75
N TYR A 138 4.48 -6.11 5.51
CA TYR A 138 5.21 -6.87 4.50
C TYR A 138 6.22 -5.97 3.83
N ARG A 139 7.42 -6.48 3.64
CA ARG A 139 8.51 -5.72 2.99
C ARG A 139 8.90 -6.38 1.70
N PHE A 140 8.85 -5.59 0.62
CA PHE A 140 9.46 -5.96 -0.64
C PHE A 140 10.94 -5.63 -0.55
N ASP A 141 11.77 -6.62 -0.78
CA ASP A 141 13.20 -6.45 -0.69
C ASP A 141 13.89 -7.14 -1.87
N ALA A 142 15.10 -6.72 -2.10
CA ALA A 142 15.89 -7.28 -3.19
C ALA A 142 16.31 -8.71 -2.92
#